data_a814f0da60d57986154f15fb2515c569
#
_entry.id   a814f0da60d57986154f15fb2515c569
#
_cell.length_a   1.000
_cell.length_b   1.000
_cell.length_c   1.000
_cell.angle_alpha   90.00
_cell.angle_beta   90.00
_cell.angle_gamma   90.00
#
_symmetry.space_group_name_H-M   'P 1'
#
loop_
_entity.id
_entity.type
_entity.pdbx_description
1 polymer ?
#
loop_
_entity_poly.entity_id
_entity_poly.type
_entity_poly.pdbx_seq_one_letter_code
_entity_poly.pdbx_strand_id
1 'polypeptide(L)'
;MSLFVWRGLLLAVLVAVWQLGGDRTATGWISSPGLVATRLADLASGELWGHVAVTLAEMILGLAIGVPAGVLAGLILGRMPLTALLLRPLIVALYSVPLVTLAPLLILWFGLDMAPKIFLVAGVSFFLLFFNTFAGVQAVDGDQQTTLLLMGASRSEMFLKLVAPASMAWIFAGLKVALPYALIAAVVGEMMAARSGMGSLLTDAAAQIDMTGLYAVLIVLMILGVAVASAASQVEAHVLRWRQAER
;
A
#
# COMPACT_ATOMS: atom_id res chain seq x y z
N MET A 1 -28.56 9.06 19.70
CA MET A 1 -28.48 8.56 18.32
C MET A 1 -27.07 7.99 18.09
N SER A 2 -26.91 6.73 17.68
CA SER A 2 -25.60 6.09 17.60
C SER A 2 -24.76 6.71 16.46
N LEU A 3 -23.43 6.74 16.64
CA LEU A 3 -22.46 7.20 15.61
C LEU A 3 -22.71 6.55 14.23
N PHE A 4 -23.27 5.33 14.21
CA PHE A 4 -23.62 4.63 12.97
C PHE A 4 -24.76 5.31 12.21
N VAL A 5 -25.77 5.88 12.90
CA VAL A 5 -26.87 6.59 12.24
C VAL A 5 -26.36 7.86 11.56
N TRP A 6 -25.50 8.62 12.24
CA TRP A 6 -24.89 9.83 11.65
C TRP A 6 -24.01 9.53 10.45
N ARG A 7 -23.22 8.45 10.50
CA ARG A 7 -22.39 8.00 9.36
C ARG A 7 -23.26 7.56 8.18
N GLY A 8 -24.35 6.82 8.44
CA GLY A 8 -25.28 6.41 7.40
C GLY A 8 -26.00 7.60 6.77
N LEU A 9 -26.43 8.58 7.57
CA LEU A 9 -27.06 9.80 7.07
C LEU A 9 -26.10 10.62 6.19
N LEU A 10 -24.86 10.78 6.64
CA LEU A 10 -23.82 11.50 5.88
C LEU A 10 -23.56 10.83 4.52
N LEU A 11 -23.42 9.50 4.50
CA LEU A 11 -23.25 8.75 3.26
C LEU A 11 -24.46 8.88 2.33
N ALA A 12 -25.68 8.79 2.88
CA ALA A 12 -26.90 8.96 2.10
C ALA A 12 -27.00 10.36 1.48
N VAL A 13 -26.65 11.40 2.25
CA VAL A 13 -26.61 12.79 1.74
C VAL A 13 -25.58 12.95 0.64
N LEU A 14 -24.36 12.39 0.81
CA LEU A 14 -23.30 12.47 -0.20
C LEU A 14 -23.73 11.78 -1.50
N VAL A 15 -24.31 10.58 -1.42
CA VAL A 15 -24.82 9.84 -2.59
C VAL A 15 -25.98 10.59 -3.26
N ALA A 16 -26.90 11.18 -2.48
CA ALA A 16 -28.01 11.96 -3.02
C ALA A 16 -27.50 13.23 -3.75
N VAL A 17 -26.53 13.94 -3.17
CA VAL A 17 -25.90 15.10 -3.82
C VAL A 17 -25.20 14.70 -5.11
N TRP A 18 -24.51 13.58 -5.10
CA TRP A 18 -23.86 13.04 -6.30
C TRP A 18 -24.89 12.64 -7.36
N GLN A 19 -25.99 11.95 -7.00
CA GLN A 19 -27.07 11.59 -7.93
C GLN A 19 -27.66 12.85 -8.60
N LEU A 20 -28.02 13.85 -7.80
CA LEU A 20 -28.60 15.10 -8.30
C LEU A 20 -27.63 15.90 -9.17
N GLY A 21 -26.33 15.84 -8.86
CA GLY A 21 -25.27 16.46 -9.66
C GLY A 21 -25.08 15.74 -11.00
N GLY A 22 -25.02 14.40 -11.00
CA GLY A 22 -24.83 13.59 -12.18
C GLY A 22 -25.99 13.71 -13.19
N ASP A 23 -27.22 13.70 -12.69
CA ASP A 23 -28.42 13.79 -13.54
C ASP A 23 -28.61 15.18 -14.17
N ARG A 24 -28.07 16.24 -13.55
CA ARG A 24 -28.19 17.63 -14.03
C ARG A 24 -27.09 18.07 -14.99
N THR A 25 -25.97 17.39 -15.01
CA THR A 25 -24.85 17.75 -15.91
C THR A 25 -25.07 17.17 -17.30
N ALA A 26 -25.60 18.03 -18.21
CA ALA A 26 -25.75 17.71 -19.63
C ALA A 26 -24.40 17.45 -20.36
N THR A 27 -23.28 17.68 -19.67
CA THR A 27 -21.93 17.56 -20.24
C THR A 27 -21.37 16.13 -20.30
N GLY A 28 -22.03 15.15 -19.64
CA GLY A 28 -21.56 13.77 -19.58
C GLY A 28 -20.28 13.52 -18.77
N TRP A 29 -19.67 14.58 -18.19
CA TRP A 29 -18.42 14.49 -17.42
C TRP A 29 -18.60 13.91 -16.01
N ILE A 30 -19.80 13.95 -15.48
CA ILE A 30 -20.12 13.42 -14.14
C ILE A 30 -21.16 12.34 -14.34
N SER A 31 -20.83 11.10 -13.97
CA SER A 31 -21.80 10.00 -13.98
C SER A 31 -22.64 9.99 -12.72
N SER A 32 -23.86 9.43 -12.76
CA SER A 32 -24.71 9.25 -11.60
C SER A 32 -24.50 7.89 -10.92
N PRO A 33 -24.68 7.78 -9.59
CA PRO A 33 -24.58 6.52 -8.85
C PRO A 33 -25.39 5.37 -9.45
N GLY A 34 -26.58 5.66 -9.98
CA GLY A 34 -27.42 4.64 -10.63
C GLY A 34 -26.78 4.04 -11.88
N LEU A 35 -26.20 4.88 -12.76
CA LEU A 35 -25.48 4.42 -13.94
C LEU A 35 -24.19 3.67 -13.57
N VAL A 36 -23.48 4.15 -12.55
CA VAL A 36 -22.28 3.46 -12.05
C VAL A 36 -22.63 2.08 -11.49
N ALA A 37 -23.74 1.94 -10.76
CA ALA A 37 -24.18 0.66 -10.22
C ALA A 37 -24.51 -0.36 -11.34
N THR A 38 -25.18 0.07 -12.41
CA THR A 38 -25.45 -0.81 -13.57
C THR A 38 -24.15 -1.21 -14.27
N ARG A 39 -23.23 -0.25 -14.47
CA ARG A 39 -21.92 -0.52 -15.09
C ARG A 39 -21.07 -1.47 -14.25
N LEU A 40 -21.11 -1.35 -12.91
CA LEU A 40 -20.46 -2.28 -12.00
C LEU A 40 -21.02 -3.70 -12.12
N ALA A 41 -22.33 -3.85 -12.25
CA ALA A 41 -22.96 -5.15 -12.43
C ALA A 41 -22.52 -5.80 -13.76
N ASP A 42 -22.46 -5.01 -14.84
CA ASP A 42 -21.99 -5.47 -16.14
C ASP A 42 -20.52 -5.91 -16.10
N LEU A 43 -19.65 -5.11 -15.50
CA LEU A 43 -18.23 -5.45 -15.32
C LEU A 43 -18.06 -6.70 -14.44
N ALA A 44 -18.84 -6.82 -13.35
CA ALA A 44 -18.76 -7.95 -12.43
C ALA A 44 -19.21 -9.28 -13.06
N SER A 45 -20.11 -9.23 -14.05
CA SER A 45 -20.51 -10.39 -14.83
C SER A 45 -19.54 -10.78 -15.94
N GLY A 46 -18.56 -9.92 -16.25
CA GLY A 46 -17.59 -10.09 -17.32
C GLY A 46 -16.15 -10.27 -16.82
N GLU A 47 -15.27 -9.43 -17.33
CA GLU A 47 -13.81 -9.57 -17.19
C GLU A 47 -13.20 -8.95 -15.91
N LEU A 48 -14.00 -8.26 -15.09
CA LEU A 48 -13.53 -7.53 -13.91
C LEU A 48 -12.62 -8.37 -13.00
N TRP A 49 -13.03 -9.60 -12.71
CA TRP A 49 -12.31 -10.49 -11.78
C TRP A 49 -10.94 -10.90 -12.30
N GLY A 50 -10.79 -11.01 -13.62
CA GLY A 50 -9.48 -11.22 -14.25
C GLY A 50 -8.55 -10.05 -14.02
N HIS A 51 -9.02 -8.82 -14.22
CA HIS A 51 -8.25 -7.60 -13.98
C HIS A 51 -7.91 -7.43 -12.49
N VAL A 52 -8.86 -7.66 -11.59
CA VAL A 52 -8.61 -7.65 -10.13
C VAL A 52 -7.53 -8.66 -9.74
N ALA A 53 -7.60 -9.88 -10.27
CA ALA A 53 -6.63 -10.92 -9.97
C ALA A 53 -5.20 -10.55 -10.41
N VAL A 54 -5.06 -9.92 -11.59
CA VAL A 54 -3.76 -9.45 -12.09
C VAL A 54 -3.19 -8.36 -11.18
N THR A 55 -3.96 -7.31 -10.86
CA THR A 55 -3.52 -6.22 -9.97
C THR A 55 -3.12 -6.75 -8.58
N LEU A 56 -3.92 -7.66 -8.01
CA LEU A 56 -3.61 -8.27 -6.72
C LEU A 56 -2.36 -9.16 -6.79
N ALA A 57 -2.16 -9.91 -7.87
CA ALA A 57 -0.98 -10.73 -8.06
C ALA A 57 0.30 -9.87 -8.13
N GLU A 58 0.29 -8.79 -8.92
CA GLU A 58 1.40 -7.85 -9.03
C GLU A 58 1.71 -7.18 -7.68
N MET A 59 0.66 -6.77 -6.96
CA MET A 59 0.79 -6.19 -5.63
C MET A 59 1.39 -7.18 -4.63
N ILE A 60 0.87 -8.41 -4.57
CA ILE A 60 1.33 -9.43 -3.62
C ILE A 60 2.78 -9.85 -3.91
N LEU A 61 3.12 -10.07 -5.18
CA LEU A 61 4.48 -10.44 -5.59
C LEU A 61 5.47 -9.31 -5.28
N GLY A 62 5.11 -8.06 -5.56
CA GLY A 62 5.95 -6.91 -5.22
C GLY A 62 6.14 -6.74 -3.71
N LEU A 63 5.07 -6.90 -2.92
CA LEU A 63 5.14 -6.89 -1.45
C LEU A 63 5.99 -8.05 -0.91
N ALA A 64 5.87 -9.24 -1.48
CA ALA A 64 6.65 -10.41 -1.06
C ALA A 64 8.17 -10.21 -1.23
N ILE A 65 8.58 -9.33 -2.14
CA ILE A 65 9.99 -8.95 -2.34
C ILE A 65 10.34 -7.72 -1.50
N GLY A 66 9.55 -6.64 -1.62
CA GLY A 66 9.87 -5.35 -1.04
C GLY A 66 9.81 -5.33 0.49
N VAL A 67 8.80 -6.00 1.08
CA VAL A 67 8.61 -6.00 2.54
C VAL A 67 9.77 -6.70 3.26
N PRO A 68 10.14 -7.96 2.94
CA PRO A 68 11.27 -8.61 3.61
C PRO A 68 12.58 -7.86 3.39
N ALA A 69 12.84 -7.39 2.16
CA ALA A 69 14.05 -6.64 1.85
C ALA A 69 14.15 -5.33 2.65
N GLY A 70 13.05 -4.56 2.74
CA GLY A 70 12.99 -3.32 3.50
C GLY A 70 13.15 -3.54 5.01
N VAL A 71 12.47 -4.57 5.55
CA VAL A 71 12.60 -4.94 6.97
C VAL A 71 14.03 -5.37 7.30
N LEU A 72 14.62 -6.25 6.50
CA LEU A 72 15.98 -6.73 6.73
C LEU A 72 17.00 -5.59 6.66
N ALA A 73 16.91 -4.74 5.63
CA ALA A 73 17.78 -3.57 5.49
C ALA A 73 17.60 -2.59 6.68
N GLY A 74 16.38 -2.33 7.11
CA GLY A 74 16.08 -1.48 8.25
C GLY A 74 16.61 -2.03 9.58
N LEU A 75 16.46 -3.33 9.82
CA LEU A 75 17.01 -4.00 11.01
C LEU A 75 18.56 -3.99 11.02
N ILE A 76 19.20 -4.24 9.88
CA ILE A 76 20.67 -4.27 9.77
C ILE A 76 21.24 -2.87 9.95
N LEU A 77 20.79 -1.91 9.14
CA LEU A 77 21.30 -0.53 9.17
C LEU A 77 20.94 0.21 10.48
N GLY A 78 19.78 -0.09 11.07
CA GLY A 78 19.39 0.47 12.35
C GLY A 78 20.34 0.13 13.50
N ARG A 79 21.10 -0.98 13.38
CA ARG A 79 22.11 -1.43 14.35
C ARG A 79 23.54 -0.98 14.02
N MET A 80 23.74 -0.38 12.87
CA MET A 80 25.05 0.05 12.36
C MET A 80 25.11 1.58 12.20
N PRO A 81 25.25 2.35 13.30
CA PRO A 81 25.09 3.81 13.27
C PRO A 81 26.08 4.50 12.32
N LEU A 82 27.32 4.05 12.25
CA LEU A 82 28.32 4.59 11.32
C LEU A 82 27.95 4.33 9.87
N THR A 83 27.57 3.10 9.54
CA THR A 83 27.15 2.73 8.17
C THR A 83 25.87 3.45 7.78
N ALA A 84 24.92 3.57 8.71
CA ALA A 84 23.69 4.33 8.51
C ALA A 84 23.97 5.82 8.22
N LEU A 85 24.88 6.43 8.97
CA LEU A 85 25.31 7.82 8.75
C LEU A 85 25.92 8.02 7.37
N LEU A 86 26.79 7.11 6.94
CA LEU A 86 27.44 7.16 5.62
C LEU A 86 26.48 6.94 4.46
N LEU A 87 25.52 6.00 4.61
CA LEU A 87 24.57 5.65 3.55
C LEU A 87 23.33 6.56 3.52
N ARG A 88 23.06 7.30 4.59
CA ARG A 88 21.90 8.18 4.71
C ARG A 88 21.68 9.11 3.51
N PRO A 89 22.70 9.87 3.03
CA PRO A 89 22.48 10.77 1.90
C PRO A 89 22.12 10.01 0.61
N LEU A 90 22.72 8.82 0.39
CA LEU A 90 22.41 7.97 -0.76
C LEU A 90 20.98 7.42 -0.68
N ILE A 91 20.57 6.91 0.48
CA ILE A 91 19.22 6.38 0.70
C ILE A 91 18.17 7.47 0.50
N VAL A 92 18.42 8.67 1.05
CA VAL A 92 17.52 9.82 0.87
C VAL A 92 17.44 10.24 -0.60
N ALA A 93 18.59 10.27 -1.30
CA ALA A 93 18.62 10.59 -2.72
C ALA A 93 17.82 9.58 -3.56
N LEU A 94 17.98 8.27 -3.31
CA LEU A 94 17.23 7.21 -3.99
C LEU A 94 15.74 7.29 -3.71
N TYR A 95 15.34 7.54 -2.47
CA TYR A 95 13.94 7.69 -2.08
C TYR A 95 13.30 8.96 -2.67
N SER A 96 14.09 10.01 -2.90
CA SER A 96 13.59 11.29 -3.46
C SER A 96 13.19 11.17 -4.94
N VAL A 97 13.66 10.12 -5.62
CA VAL A 97 13.23 9.84 -7.01
C VAL A 97 11.84 9.23 -6.97
N PRO A 98 10.82 9.83 -7.61
CA PRO A 98 9.51 9.21 -7.71
C PRO A 98 9.62 7.89 -8.50
N LEU A 99 9.52 6.75 -7.80
CA LEU A 99 9.73 5.43 -8.42
C LEU A 99 8.85 5.20 -9.65
N VAL A 100 7.63 5.78 -9.64
CA VAL A 100 6.71 5.68 -10.77
C VAL A 100 7.28 6.32 -12.05
N THR A 101 8.12 7.35 -11.93
CA THR A 101 8.77 7.97 -13.10
C THR A 101 9.82 7.08 -13.76
N LEU A 102 10.25 6.02 -13.07
CA LEU A 102 11.14 5.01 -13.63
C LEU A 102 10.39 3.96 -14.48
N ALA A 103 9.06 3.97 -14.50
CA ALA A 103 8.28 2.97 -15.23
C ALA A 103 8.69 2.81 -16.71
N PRO A 104 8.95 3.88 -17.51
CA PRO A 104 9.42 3.72 -18.89
C PRO A 104 10.77 2.98 -18.98
N LEU A 105 11.68 3.27 -18.04
CA LEU A 105 12.98 2.61 -17.95
C LEU A 105 12.84 1.13 -17.58
N LEU A 106 11.97 0.84 -16.62
CA LEU A 106 11.68 -0.54 -16.22
C LEU A 106 11.04 -1.36 -17.35
N ILE A 107 10.17 -0.72 -18.14
CA ILE A 107 9.59 -1.35 -19.34
C ILE A 107 10.67 -1.68 -20.37
N LEU A 108 11.65 -0.79 -20.57
CA LEU A 108 12.77 -1.04 -21.47
C LEU A 108 13.66 -2.22 -20.99
N TRP A 109 13.82 -2.38 -19.67
CA TRP A 109 14.66 -3.45 -19.11
C TRP A 109 13.93 -4.79 -18.99
N PHE A 110 12.67 -4.78 -18.56
CA PHE A 110 11.90 -5.98 -18.22
C PHE A 110 10.80 -6.33 -19.23
N GLY A 111 10.55 -5.46 -20.23
CA GLY A 111 9.45 -5.62 -21.17
C GLY A 111 8.10 -5.11 -20.63
N LEU A 112 7.02 -5.40 -21.37
CA LEU A 112 5.65 -4.92 -21.08
C LEU A 112 4.86 -5.85 -20.14
N ASP A 113 5.50 -6.83 -19.55
CA ASP A 113 4.87 -7.87 -18.73
C ASP A 113 4.68 -7.42 -17.26
N MET A 114 4.45 -8.36 -16.36
CA MET A 114 4.25 -8.09 -14.93
C MET A 114 5.51 -7.57 -14.21
N ALA A 115 6.71 -7.91 -14.71
CA ALA A 115 7.97 -7.63 -14.03
C ALA A 115 8.21 -6.15 -13.69
N PRO A 116 8.01 -5.16 -14.59
CA PRO A 116 8.16 -3.73 -14.27
C PRO A 116 7.25 -3.28 -13.12
N LYS A 117 6.01 -3.76 -13.10
CA LYS A 117 5.00 -3.40 -12.10
C LYS A 117 5.32 -4.01 -10.74
N ILE A 118 5.73 -5.29 -10.71
CA ILE A 118 6.25 -5.95 -9.50
C ILE A 118 7.45 -5.19 -8.93
N PHE A 119 8.37 -4.72 -9.79
CA PHE A 119 9.52 -3.94 -9.37
C PHE A 119 9.11 -2.59 -8.75
N LEU A 120 8.13 -1.88 -9.36
CA LEU A 120 7.59 -0.63 -8.80
C LEU A 120 6.98 -0.86 -7.41
N VAL A 121 6.13 -1.85 -7.27
CA VAL A 121 5.52 -2.21 -5.99
C VAL A 121 6.59 -2.59 -4.96
N ALA A 122 7.55 -3.42 -5.36
CA ALA A 122 8.64 -3.83 -4.47
C ALA A 122 9.49 -2.65 -4.01
N GLY A 123 9.83 -1.73 -4.91
CA GLY A 123 10.60 -0.54 -4.59
C GLY A 123 9.90 0.40 -3.61
N VAL A 124 8.63 0.71 -3.87
CA VAL A 124 7.81 1.54 -2.97
C VAL A 124 7.70 0.89 -1.59
N SER A 125 7.37 -0.40 -1.54
CA SER A 125 7.21 -1.15 -0.30
C SER A 125 8.55 -1.26 0.46
N PHE A 126 9.66 -1.48 -0.25
CA PHE A 126 10.99 -1.53 0.34
C PHE A 126 11.30 -0.25 1.13
N PHE A 127 11.19 0.92 0.53
CA PHE A 127 11.53 2.17 1.20
C PHE A 127 10.62 2.46 2.40
N LEU A 128 9.31 2.22 2.25
CA LEU A 128 8.37 2.46 3.35
C LEU A 128 8.66 1.53 4.54
N LEU A 129 8.93 0.25 4.30
CA LEU A 129 9.29 -0.69 5.36
C LEU A 129 10.68 -0.40 5.92
N PHE A 130 11.65 -0.05 5.06
CA PHE A 130 12.99 0.31 5.48
C PHE A 130 12.97 1.46 6.51
N PHE A 131 12.35 2.59 6.17
CA PHE A 131 12.34 3.76 7.06
C PHE A 131 11.60 3.50 8.36
N ASN A 132 10.45 2.82 8.31
CA ASN A 132 9.70 2.48 9.52
C ASN A 132 10.47 1.50 10.39
N THR A 133 11.05 0.45 9.82
CA THR A 133 11.84 -0.54 10.57
C THR A 133 13.10 0.11 11.16
N PHE A 134 13.81 0.92 10.38
CA PHE A 134 14.98 1.65 10.84
C PHE A 134 14.64 2.57 12.03
N ALA A 135 13.54 3.33 11.94
CA ALA A 135 13.07 4.16 13.04
C ALA A 135 12.70 3.31 14.27
N GLY A 136 12.09 2.15 14.07
CA GLY A 136 11.75 1.22 15.14
C GLY A 136 12.97 0.68 15.89
N VAL A 137 14.05 0.38 15.19
CA VAL A 137 15.31 -0.03 15.80
C VAL A 137 15.94 1.11 16.60
N GLN A 138 15.91 2.32 16.08
CA GLN A 138 16.46 3.51 16.73
C GLN A 138 15.64 3.94 17.96
N ALA A 139 14.34 3.61 18.00
CA ALA A 139 13.44 3.95 19.09
C ALA A 139 13.57 3.01 20.32
N VAL A 140 14.43 1.98 20.25
CA VAL A 140 14.67 1.08 21.39
C VAL A 140 15.41 1.82 22.49
N ASP A 141 14.84 1.77 23.71
CA ASP A 141 15.35 2.47 24.87
C ASP A 141 16.78 2.02 25.24
N GLY A 142 17.71 2.98 25.37
CA GLY A 142 19.10 2.76 25.73
C GLY A 142 19.26 2.18 27.13
N ASP A 143 18.39 2.53 28.08
CA ASP A 143 18.43 2.02 29.45
C ASP A 143 18.07 0.53 29.49
N GLN A 144 17.10 0.10 28.68
CA GLN A 144 16.77 -1.31 28.53
C GLN A 144 17.94 -2.10 27.91
N GLN A 145 18.60 -1.53 26.91
CA GLN A 145 19.80 -2.14 26.31
C GLN A 145 20.93 -2.29 27.33
N THR A 146 21.19 -1.23 28.11
CA THR A 146 22.22 -1.23 29.16
C THR A 146 21.90 -2.25 30.23
N THR A 147 20.65 -2.32 30.69
CA THR A 147 20.21 -3.30 31.68
C THR A 147 20.47 -4.73 31.21
N LEU A 148 20.10 -5.07 29.97
CA LEU A 148 20.36 -6.40 29.42
C LEU A 148 21.86 -6.70 29.29
N LEU A 149 22.69 -5.70 28.94
CA LEU A 149 24.15 -5.87 28.91
C LEU A 149 24.71 -6.15 30.30
N LEU A 150 24.26 -5.44 31.33
CA LEU A 150 24.66 -5.68 32.73
C LEU A 150 24.25 -7.07 33.23
N MET A 151 23.14 -7.61 32.74
CA MET A 151 22.70 -8.97 33.00
C MET A 151 23.48 -10.03 32.18
N GLY A 152 24.49 -9.65 31.40
CA GLY A 152 25.33 -10.56 30.64
C GLY A 152 24.73 -11.02 29.30
N ALA A 153 23.70 -10.35 28.79
CA ALA A 153 23.10 -10.71 27.51
C ALA A 153 24.08 -10.54 26.35
N SER A 154 24.15 -11.54 25.50
CA SER A 154 24.90 -11.49 24.25
C SER A 154 24.22 -10.54 23.23
N ARG A 155 24.97 -10.10 22.20
CA ARG A 155 24.42 -9.27 21.10
C ARG A 155 23.25 -9.93 20.38
N SER A 156 23.25 -11.25 20.27
CA SER A 156 22.18 -12.02 19.65
C SER A 156 20.94 -12.05 20.52
N GLU A 157 21.12 -12.24 21.85
CA GLU A 157 20.00 -12.21 22.80
C GLU A 157 19.37 -10.83 22.90
N MET A 158 20.18 -9.77 22.91
CA MET A 158 19.66 -8.39 22.85
C MET A 158 18.82 -8.15 21.60
N PHE A 159 19.28 -8.65 20.45
CA PHE A 159 18.51 -8.52 19.22
C PHE A 159 17.18 -9.27 19.29
N LEU A 160 17.22 -10.55 19.62
CA LEU A 160 16.03 -11.42 19.61
C LEU A 160 15.03 -11.10 20.72
N LYS A 161 15.53 -10.69 21.90
CA LYS A 161 14.69 -10.49 23.09
C LYS A 161 14.22 -9.03 23.26
N LEU A 162 14.92 -8.05 22.67
CA LEU A 162 14.58 -6.63 22.82
C LEU A 162 14.33 -5.94 21.47
N VAL A 163 15.35 -5.89 20.60
CA VAL A 163 15.30 -5.04 19.39
C VAL A 163 14.22 -5.52 18.40
N ALA A 164 14.22 -6.81 18.08
CA ALA A 164 13.27 -7.35 17.10
C ALA A 164 11.81 -7.24 17.58
N PRO A 165 11.45 -7.64 18.82
CA PRO A 165 10.10 -7.45 19.33
C PRO A 165 9.67 -5.97 19.43
N ALA A 166 10.56 -5.08 19.88
CA ALA A 166 10.27 -3.65 19.96
C ALA A 166 10.00 -3.03 18.58
N SER A 167 10.76 -3.48 17.56
CA SER A 167 10.61 -2.99 16.19
C SER A 167 9.34 -3.50 15.49
N MET A 168 8.71 -4.58 15.95
CA MET A 168 7.54 -5.19 15.31
C MET A 168 6.39 -4.19 15.11
N ALA A 169 6.14 -3.33 16.11
CA ALA A 169 5.08 -2.32 16.00
C ALA A 169 5.34 -1.31 14.87
N TRP A 170 6.59 -0.93 14.68
CA TRP A 170 7.00 -0.03 13.60
C TRP A 170 6.94 -0.72 12.24
N ILE A 171 7.30 -2.01 12.16
CA ILE A 171 7.16 -2.82 10.96
C ILE A 171 5.69 -2.89 10.52
N PHE A 172 4.77 -3.17 11.46
CA PHE A 172 3.34 -3.18 11.15
C PHE A 172 2.79 -1.79 10.79
N ALA A 173 3.27 -0.73 11.45
CA ALA A 173 2.94 0.63 11.05
C ALA A 173 3.40 0.92 9.61
N GLY A 174 4.63 0.53 9.26
CA GLY A 174 5.16 0.62 7.90
C GLY A 174 4.35 -0.20 6.90
N LEU A 175 3.94 -1.41 7.25
CA LEU A 175 3.13 -2.28 6.39
C LEU A 175 1.76 -1.65 6.09
N LYS A 176 1.09 -1.08 7.08
CA LYS A 176 -0.20 -0.39 6.88
C LYS A 176 -0.09 0.78 5.91
N VAL A 177 1.03 1.50 5.94
CA VAL A 177 1.28 2.58 4.99
C VAL A 177 1.66 2.00 3.62
N ALA A 178 2.47 0.95 3.57
CA ALA A 178 2.96 0.37 2.32
C ALA A 178 1.85 -0.27 1.48
N LEU A 179 0.83 -0.86 2.09
CA LEU A 179 -0.22 -1.57 1.36
C LEU A 179 -1.05 -0.69 0.42
N PRO A 180 -1.60 0.48 0.83
CA PRO A 180 -2.27 1.38 -0.10
C PRO A 180 -1.33 1.89 -1.19
N TYR A 181 -0.08 2.22 -0.85
CA TYR A 181 0.91 2.68 -1.83
C TYR A 181 1.33 1.57 -2.81
N ALA A 182 1.35 0.30 -2.39
CA ALA A 182 1.57 -0.85 -3.24
C ALA A 182 0.46 -1.00 -4.29
N LEU A 183 -0.81 -0.83 -3.88
CA LEU A 183 -1.94 -0.82 -4.80
C LEU A 183 -1.83 0.32 -5.81
N ILE A 184 -1.51 1.54 -5.35
CA ILE A 184 -1.31 2.70 -6.23
C ILE A 184 -0.18 2.42 -7.23
N ALA A 185 0.96 1.87 -6.78
CA ALA A 185 2.10 1.58 -7.63
C ALA A 185 1.77 0.52 -8.71
N ALA A 186 1.01 -0.52 -8.34
CA ALA A 186 0.52 -1.52 -9.29
C ALA A 186 -0.37 -0.88 -10.36
N VAL A 187 -1.43 -0.16 -9.93
CA VAL A 187 -2.40 0.48 -10.84
C VAL A 187 -1.73 1.50 -11.77
N VAL A 188 -0.84 2.35 -11.24
CA VAL A 188 -0.12 3.34 -12.07
C VAL A 188 0.83 2.65 -13.05
N GLY A 189 1.50 1.58 -12.62
CA GLY A 189 2.31 0.75 -13.51
C GLY A 189 1.50 0.11 -14.64
N GLU A 190 0.29 -0.38 -14.33
CA GLU A 190 -0.66 -0.92 -15.30
C GLU A 190 -1.15 0.14 -16.29
N MET A 191 -1.46 1.35 -15.83
CA MET A 191 -1.89 2.46 -16.69
C MET A 191 -0.85 2.83 -17.76
N MET A 192 0.42 2.58 -17.49
CA MET A 192 1.49 2.95 -18.44
C MET A 192 1.70 1.92 -19.55
N ALA A 193 1.50 0.63 -19.26
CA ALA A 193 1.90 -0.40 -20.23
C ALA A 193 1.28 -1.78 -19.98
N ALA A 194 0.03 -1.88 -19.53
CA ALA A 194 -0.60 -3.17 -19.31
C ALA A 194 -1.74 -3.44 -20.30
N ARG A 195 -1.90 -4.72 -20.65
CA ARG A 195 -3.07 -5.24 -21.38
C ARG A 195 -4.15 -5.75 -20.44
N SER A 196 -3.86 -5.85 -19.15
CA SER A 196 -4.77 -6.37 -18.12
C SER A 196 -4.42 -5.75 -16.77
N GLY A 197 -5.37 -5.74 -15.86
CA GLY A 197 -5.29 -5.11 -14.55
C GLY A 197 -6.28 -3.97 -14.41
N MET A 198 -6.49 -3.48 -13.19
CA MET A 198 -7.44 -2.40 -12.90
C MET A 198 -7.01 -1.07 -13.52
N GLY A 199 -5.69 -0.85 -13.63
CA GLY A 199 -5.12 0.34 -14.29
C GLY A 199 -5.36 0.35 -15.80
N SER A 200 -5.32 -0.82 -16.46
CA SER A 200 -5.67 -0.91 -17.90
C SER A 200 -7.14 -0.58 -18.14
N LEU A 201 -8.06 -1.08 -17.29
CA LEU A 201 -9.48 -0.71 -17.37
C LEU A 201 -9.71 0.79 -17.19
N LEU A 202 -8.96 1.46 -16.30
CA LEU A 202 -9.01 2.92 -16.16
C LEU A 202 -8.55 3.63 -17.44
N THR A 203 -7.47 3.17 -18.03
CA THR A 203 -6.91 3.76 -19.24
C THR A 203 -7.85 3.56 -20.43
N ASP A 204 -8.46 2.38 -20.56
CA ASP A 204 -9.41 2.06 -21.63
C ASP A 204 -10.70 2.89 -21.49
N ALA A 205 -11.24 3.01 -20.29
CA ALA A 205 -12.41 3.86 -20.03
C ALA A 205 -12.09 5.34 -20.31
N ALA A 206 -10.91 5.82 -19.94
CA ALA A 206 -10.47 7.18 -20.26
C ALA A 206 -10.31 7.43 -21.76
N ALA A 207 -9.72 6.49 -22.48
CA ALA A 207 -9.54 6.59 -23.93
C ALA A 207 -10.86 6.60 -24.68
N GLN A 208 -11.89 5.92 -24.18
CA GLN A 208 -13.25 5.87 -24.73
C GLN A 208 -14.16 7.00 -24.22
N ILE A 209 -13.64 7.87 -23.32
CA ILE A 209 -14.44 8.91 -22.65
C ILE A 209 -15.64 8.30 -21.90
N ASP A 210 -15.50 7.03 -21.46
CA ASP A 210 -16.49 6.33 -20.63
C ASP A 210 -16.36 6.77 -19.16
N MET A 211 -16.97 7.91 -18.81
CA MET A 211 -16.94 8.41 -17.44
C MET A 211 -17.60 7.45 -16.45
N THR A 212 -18.66 6.76 -16.87
CA THR A 212 -19.35 5.79 -16.03
C THR A 212 -18.46 4.60 -15.71
N GLY A 213 -17.74 4.08 -16.70
CA GLY A 213 -16.72 3.04 -16.51
C GLY A 213 -15.58 3.48 -15.62
N LEU A 214 -15.07 4.72 -15.78
CA LEU A 214 -14.05 5.28 -14.89
C LEU A 214 -14.49 5.28 -13.43
N TYR A 215 -15.67 5.82 -13.12
CA TYR A 215 -16.21 5.82 -11.75
C TYR A 215 -16.42 4.40 -11.21
N ALA A 216 -16.89 3.48 -12.05
CA ALA A 216 -17.08 2.08 -11.66
C ALA A 216 -15.75 1.43 -11.25
N VAL A 217 -14.70 1.57 -12.05
CA VAL A 217 -13.36 1.03 -11.75
C VAL A 217 -12.76 1.68 -10.49
N LEU A 218 -12.92 3.00 -10.32
CA LEU A 218 -12.46 3.70 -9.12
C LEU A 218 -13.15 3.19 -7.84
N ILE A 219 -14.45 2.88 -7.89
CA ILE A 219 -15.16 2.28 -6.75
C ILE A 219 -14.61 0.89 -6.43
N VAL A 220 -14.34 0.06 -7.44
CA VAL A 220 -13.70 -1.25 -7.21
C VAL A 220 -12.33 -1.09 -6.56
N LEU A 221 -11.51 -0.17 -7.04
CA LEU A 221 -10.21 0.13 -6.44
C LEU A 221 -10.32 0.62 -4.99
N MET A 222 -11.32 1.45 -4.69
CA MET A 222 -11.60 1.89 -3.32
C MET A 222 -11.97 0.71 -2.42
N ILE A 223 -12.83 -0.21 -2.90
CA ILE A 223 -13.21 -1.42 -2.16
C ILE A 223 -11.98 -2.32 -1.93
N LEU A 224 -11.15 -2.52 -2.96
CA LEU A 224 -9.91 -3.29 -2.85
C LEU A 224 -8.95 -2.66 -1.84
N GLY A 225 -8.77 -1.34 -1.88
CA GLY A 225 -7.92 -0.62 -0.93
C GLY A 225 -8.39 -0.79 0.51
N VAL A 226 -9.70 -0.67 0.75
CA VAL A 226 -10.30 -0.89 2.08
C VAL A 226 -10.16 -2.35 2.52
N ALA A 227 -10.37 -3.31 1.61
CA ALA A 227 -10.23 -4.74 1.92
C ALA A 227 -8.79 -5.08 2.33
N VAL A 228 -7.80 -4.61 1.56
CA VAL A 228 -6.37 -4.81 1.84
C VAL A 228 -5.96 -4.16 3.17
N ALA A 229 -6.37 -2.91 3.41
CA ALA A 229 -6.09 -2.21 4.67
C ALA A 229 -6.73 -2.90 5.88
N SER A 230 -7.95 -3.41 5.72
CA SER A 230 -8.67 -4.15 6.77
C SER A 230 -7.98 -5.48 7.09
N ALA A 231 -7.56 -6.21 6.07
CA ALA A 231 -6.82 -7.46 6.23
C ALA A 231 -5.51 -7.23 7.00
N ALA A 232 -4.76 -6.18 6.66
CA ALA A 232 -3.53 -5.81 7.37
C ALA A 232 -3.77 -5.50 8.84
N SER A 233 -4.85 -4.75 9.14
CA SER A 233 -5.21 -4.40 10.51
C SER A 233 -5.61 -5.62 11.34
N GLN A 234 -6.25 -6.61 10.73
CA GLN A 234 -6.58 -7.87 11.39
C GLN A 234 -5.33 -8.71 11.70
N VAL A 235 -4.39 -8.79 10.75
CA VAL A 235 -3.11 -9.49 10.94
C VAL A 235 -2.31 -8.84 12.06
N GLU A 236 -2.19 -7.50 12.06
CA GLU A 236 -1.52 -6.78 13.14
C GLU A 236 -2.15 -7.05 14.50
N ALA A 237 -3.47 -6.93 14.61
CA ALA A 237 -4.19 -7.18 15.87
C ALA A 237 -3.96 -8.62 16.38
N HIS A 238 -3.80 -9.59 15.48
CA HIS A 238 -3.49 -10.96 15.83
C HIS A 238 -2.04 -11.14 16.31
N VAL A 239 -1.09 -10.56 15.60
CA VAL A 239 0.36 -10.70 15.89
C VAL A 239 0.76 -9.89 17.13
N LEU A 240 0.21 -8.68 17.32
CA LEU A 240 0.56 -7.80 18.43
C LEU A 240 -0.38 -7.94 19.65
N ARG A 241 -1.06 -9.07 19.82
CA ARG A 241 -1.95 -9.33 20.98
C ARG A 241 -1.27 -9.11 22.34
N TRP A 242 0.00 -9.47 22.45
CA TRP A 242 0.77 -9.31 23.67
C TRP A 242 0.94 -7.84 24.11
N ARG A 243 0.92 -6.89 23.18
CA ARG A 243 1.04 -5.46 23.48
C ARG A 243 -0.28 -4.81 23.91
N GLN A 244 -1.42 -5.42 23.63
CA GLN A 244 -2.74 -4.92 24.05
C GLN A 244 -3.07 -5.24 25.52
N ALA A 245 -2.37 -6.19 26.11
CA ALA A 245 -2.55 -6.59 27.51
C ALA A 245 -1.93 -5.57 28.50
N GLU A 246 -1.15 -4.59 28.04
CA GLU A 246 -0.50 -3.56 28.89
C GLU A 246 -1.26 -2.22 28.89
N ARG A 247 -2.43 -2.12 28.24
CA ARG A 247 -3.32 -0.95 28.25
C ARG A 247 -4.59 -1.24 29.05
#